data_31ee52525106bbdefc74b022f90ea657
#
_entry.id   31ee52525106bbdefc74b022f90ea657
#
_cell.length_a   1.000
_cell.length_b   1.000
_cell.length_c   1.000
_cell.angle_alpha   90.00
_cell.angle_beta   90.00
_cell.angle_gamma   90.00
#
_symmetry.space_group_name_H-M   'P 1'
#
loop_
_entity.id
_entity.type
_entity.pdbx_description
1 polymer ?
#
loop_
_entity_poly.entity_id
_entity_poly.type
_entity_poly.pdbx_seq_one_letter_code
_entity_poly.pdbx_strand_id
1 'polypeptide(L)'
;MSARSSQLSRRGFLGGSILFVAGAAVGCSTDPSGGGSSGAKTTLNVWSHAYGEAGTQQALTRYATAFTKANPDIAVKVTWTPGDYSGKLYATLLSDSAPDVFEIGDFSESLARQGQIAQLDDIYGSAKSDFNQGARDMVTVDGKLYGVKTLDDIMMLYFRKSVLSKAGITPPDSFDALADAAKALSSKKTKGLFVGQDGLGDSAILSVFSNGGDLVTADGKAAFGSSQAAEAVAGLKRLHDDKSLLLGFTTDWWDPAALTQNAVPMQWGGLWSMPAIKTALGDDFGVMPWPAFKAGGKPAVRVGGWSTCVNAKGKNVEAAKKFVQWLWIKQTDLQTDWSQSYGLHVPPRTSVAAAADKLAQGPAKETVELATKYGRNNPSTWNSAVSSLFTAAAVKIVGGKGDAEKLLADAAKKAQGEIDKQRA
;
A
#
# COMPACT_ATOMS: atom_id res chain seq x y z
N MET A 1 -34.07 -24.22 -46.18
CA MET A 1 -33.66 -22.96 -46.85
C MET A 1 -32.36 -22.50 -46.24
N SER A 2 -31.33 -22.54 -47.03
CA SER A 2 -29.93 -22.28 -46.77
C SER A 2 -29.66 -20.78 -46.63
N ALA A 3 -28.82 -20.38 -45.67
CA ALA A 3 -28.16 -19.10 -45.74
C ALA A 3 -26.76 -19.18 -45.09
N ARG A 4 -25.83 -18.82 -45.91
CA ARG A 4 -24.39 -18.98 -45.92
C ARG A 4 -23.63 -18.18 -44.88
N SER A 5 -22.64 -18.84 -44.31
CA SER A 5 -21.47 -18.24 -43.67
C SER A 5 -20.62 -17.46 -44.70
N SER A 6 -20.15 -16.25 -44.32
CA SER A 6 -19.08 -15.56 -45.02
C SER A 6 -17.89 -15.39 -44.09
N GLN A 7 -16.86 -16.22 -44.36
CA GLN A 7 -15.48 -15.96 -43.87
C GLN A 7 -14.87 -14.84 -44.70
N LEU A 8 -14.21 -13.88 -44.08
CA LEU A 8 -13.32 -12.95 -44.70
C LEU A 8 -11.87 -13.28 -44.38
N SER A 9 -11.16 -13.56 -45.47
CA SER A 9 -9.78 -13.99 -45.63
C SER A 9 -8.79 -12.86 -45.35
N ARG A 10 -7.72 -13.22 -44.63
CA ARG A 10 -6.47 -12.45 -44.59
C ARG A 10 -5.72 -12.67 -45.91
N ARG A 11 -5.34 -11.59 -46.62
CA ARG A 11 -4.08 -11.49 -47.38
C ARG A 11 -4.00 -10.19 -48.19
N GLY A 12 -2.87 -9.49 -47.98
CA GLY A 12 -2.20 -8.75 -49.06
C GLY A 12 -2.41 -7.27 -49.12
N PHE A 13 -1.39 -6.53 -48.69
CA PHE A 13 -0.86 -5.45 -49.54
C PHE A 13 0.60 -5.17 -49.17
N LEU A 14 1.49 -5.54 -50.09
CA LEU A 14 2.88 -5.12 -50.18
C LEU A 14 2.94 -3.99 -51.20
N GLY A 15 3.80 -3.03 -50.95
CA GLY A 15 4.46 -2.27 -52.02
C GLY A 15 4.06 -0.79 -52.17
N GLY A 16 5.01 0.08 -51.87
CA GLY A 16 4.94 1.51 -52.22
C GLY A 16 6.13 2.30 -51.66
N SER A 17 7.30 2.17 -52.32
CA SER A 17 8.45 3.04 -52.09
C SER A 17 8.23 4.39 -52.81
N ILE A 18 8.42 5.52 -52.14
CA ILE A 18 8.63 6.84 -52.83
C ILE A 18 9.57 7.71 -51.97
N LEU A 19 10.70 7.95 -52.54
CA LEU A 19 11.59 9.11 -52.62
C LEU A 19 11.69 10.14 -51.46
N PHE A 20 12.94 10.30 -51.06
CA PHE A 20 13.53 11.44 -50.36
C PHE A 20 13.32 12.77 -51.12
N VAL A 21 12.89 13.81 -50.40
CA VAL A 21 13.20 15.19 -50.71
C VAL A 21 13.70 15.85 -49.45
N ALA A 22 14.98 16.27 -49.49
CA ALA A 22 15.58 17.12 -48.49
C ALA A 22 15.04 18.55 -48.67
N GLY A 23 14.43 19.06 -47.59
CA GLY A 23 14.02 20.47 -47.50
C GLY A 23 14.39 21.01 -46.13
N ALA A 24 15.47 21.78 -46.05
CA ALA A 24 15.79 22.57 -44.90
C ALA A 24 14.77 23.71 -44.77
N ALA A 25 13.96 23.67 -43.71
CA ALA A 25 13.18 24.80 -43.25
C ALA A 25 13.43 25.01 -41.77
N VAL A 26 14.17 26.06 -41.47
CA VAL A 26 14.27 26.66 -40.12
C VAL A 26 12.87 27.18 -39.77
N GLY A 27 12.19 26.46 -38.90
CA GLY A 27 10.92 26.88 -38.34
C GLY A 27 11.06 27.00 -36.82
N CYS A 28 11.19 28.23 -36.33
CA CYS A 28 11.02 28.55 -34.93
C CYS A 28 9.55 28.26 -34.54
N SER A 29 9.28 27.14 -33.90
CA SER A 29 8.05 26.94 -33.17
C SER A 29 8.31 27.38 -31.71
N THR A 30 7.81 28.54 -31.38
CA THR A 30 7.66 28.99 -29.97
C THR A 30 6.55 28.19 -29.34
N ASP A 31 6.95 27.16 -28.59
CA ASP A 31 6.07 26.46 -27.66
C ASP A 31 6.01 27.28 -26.36
N PRO A 32 4.85 27.77 -25.90
CA PRO A 32 4.75 28.55 -24.67
C PRO A 32 4.58 27.65 -23.45
N SER A 33 5.38 26.62 -23.30
CA SER A 33 5.60 25.94 -22.04
C SER A 33 6.96 26.37 -21.47
N GLY A 34 6.95 27.52 -20.79
CA GLY A 34 8.10 28.07 -20.09
C GLY A 34 8.56 27.18 -18.94
N GLY A 35 9.21 26.06 -19.26
CA GLY A 35 10.08 25.34 -18.38
C GLY A 35 11.45 25.97 -18.44
N GLY A 36 11.74 26.96 -17.59
CA GLY A 36 13.08 27.50 -17.44
C GLY A 36 14.06 26.35 -17.23
N SER A 37 15.01 26.21 -18.15
CA SER A 37 16.20 25.40 -17.96
C SER A 37 16.90 25.95 -16.73
N SER A 38 16.66 25.33 -15.55
CA SER A 38 17.46 25.63 -14.36
C SER A 38 18.90 25.25 -14.72
N GLY A 39 19.85 26.16 -14.53
CA GLY A 39 21.29 25.88 -14.67
C GLY A 39 21.82 24.90 -13.62
N ALA A 40 20.97 24.00 -13.13
CA ALA A 40 21.28 22.99 -12.14
C ALA A 40 22.33 22.02 -12.66
N LYS A 41 23.38 21.82 -11.86
CA LYS A 41 24.47 20.90 -12.17
C LYS A 41 24.08 19.42 -12.01
N THR A 42 23.08 19.15 -11.18
CA THR A 42 22.59 17.80 -10.85
C THR A 42 21.08 17.72 -11.01
N THR A 43 20.56 16.67 -11.64
CA THR A 43 19.13 16.37 -11.67
C THR A 43 18.88 15.05 -10.94
N LEU A 44 18.06 15.10 -9.90
CA LEU A 44 17.59 13.92 -9.17
C LEU A 44 16.32 13.37 -9.83
N ASN A 45 16.30 12.07 -10.09
CA ASN A 45 15.10 11.34 -10.49
C ASN A 45 14.44 10.74 -9.24
N VAL A 46 13.24 11.20 -8.93
CA VAL A 46 12.45 10.73 -7.78
C VAL A 46 11.27 9.92 -8.30
N TRP A 47 11.17 8.68 -7.88
CA TRP A 47 10.04 7.82 -8.22
C TRP A 47 9.07 7.70 -7.06
N SER A 48 7.80 7.93 -7.37
CA SER A 48 6.68 7.77 -6.44
C SER A 48 5.58 6.93 -7.09
N HIS A 49 4.87 6.14 -6.28
CA HIS A 49 3.67 5.48 -6.77
C HIS A 49 2.57 6.51 -7.01
N ALA A 50 1.63 6.19 -7.89
CA ALA A 50 0.51 7.07 -8.17
C ALA A 50 -0.53 6.94 -7.06
N TYR A 51 -0.51 7.87 -6.09
CA TYR A 51 -1.55 7.99 -5.06
C TYR A 51 -2.91 8.29 -5.70
N GLY A 52 -3.97 7.74 -5.13
CA GLY A 52 -5.33 7.93 -5.63
C GLY A 52 -5.95 9.27 -5.21
N GLU A 53 -5.43 9.90 -4.16
CA GLU A 53 -5.99 11.12 -3.58
C GLU A 53 -5.66 12.34 -4.45
N ALA A 54 -6.71 13.12 -4.73
CA ALA A 54 -6.58 14.32 -5.56
C ALA A 54 -5.62 15.34 -4.91
N GLY A 55 -4.70 15.86 -5.72
CA GLY A 55 -3.74 16.88 -5.28
C GLY A 55 -2.39 16.35 -4.81
N THR A 56 -2.26 15.04 -4.52
CA THR A 56 -1.02 14.43 -4.01
C THR A 56 0.15 14.60 -4.98
N GLN A 57 -0.09 14.33 -6.27
CA GLN A 57 0.96 14.47 -7.29
C GLN A 57 1.43 15.92 -7.45
N GLN A 58 0.49 16.86 -7.42
CA GLN A 58 0.79 18.30 -7.47
C GLN A 58 1.57 18.76 -6.22
N ALA A 59 1.26 18.20 -5.05
CA ALA A 59 1.95 18.50 -3.80
C ALA A 59 3.44 18.15 -3.88
N LEU A 60 3.77 16.90 -4.20
CA LEU A 60 5.17 16.48 -4.30
C LEU A 60 5.93 17.25 -5.38
N THR A 61 5.27 17.60 -6.48
CA THR A 61 5.86 18.48 -7.52
C THR A 61 6.15 19.88 -6.99
N ARG A 62 5.26 20.46 -6.18
CA ARG A 62 5.50 21.76 -5.49
C ARG A 62 6.66 21.66 -4.51
N TYR A 63 6.75 20.58 -3.73
CA TYR A 63 7.85 20.37 -2.78
C TYR A 63 9.20 20.24 -3.50
N ALA A 64 9.24 19.49 -4.59
CA ALA A 64 10.42 19.37 -5.45
C ALA A 64 10.86 20.73 -6.00
N THR A 65 9.91 21.55 -6.47
CA THR A 65 10.18 22.94 -6.94
C THR A 65 10.70 23.82 -5.82
N ALA A 66 10.11 23.74 -4.63
CA ALA A 66 10.57 24.51 -3.45
C ALA A 66 11.99 24.11 -3.03
N PHE A 67 12.30 22.80 -3.06
CA PHE A 67 13.66 22.33 -2.81
C PHE A 67 14.66 22.88 -3.82
N THR A 68 14.36 22.81 -5.13
CA THR A 68 15.23 23.34 -6.19
C THR A 68 15.45 24.85 -6.03
N LYS A 69 14.41 25.61 -5.66
CA LYS A 69 14.54 27.05 -5.36
C LYS A 69 15.51 27.30 -4.21
N ALA A 70 15.47 26.48 -3.16
CA ALA A 70 16.39 26.58 -2.00
C ALA A 70 17.79 26.01 -2.30
N ASN A 71 17.93 25.20 -3.33
CA ASN A 71 19.18 24.52 -3.74
C ASN A 71 19.36 24.60 -5.25
N PRO A 72 19.75 25.75 -5.82
CA PRO A 72 19.71 25.98 -7.27
C PRO A 72 20.60 25.04 -8.11
N ASP A 73 21.61 24.43 -7.50
CA ASP A 73 22.48 23.44 -8.15
C ASP A 73 21.83 22.05 -8.31
N ILE A 74 20.66 21.81 -7.69
CA ILE A 74 19.99 20.50 -7.70
C ILE A 74 18.56 20.66 -8.20
N ALA A 75 18.28 20.16 -9.39
CA ALA A 75 16.91 19.99 -9.91
C ALA A 75 16.33 18.66 -9.45
N VAL A 76 15.00 18.60 -9.28
CA VAL A 76 14.29 17.36 -8.91
C VAL A 76 13.19 17.09 -9.94
N LYS A 77 13.27 15.93 -10.58
CA LYS A 77 12.26 15.42 -11.49
C LYS A 77 11.48 14.29 -10.80
N VAL A 78 10.18 14.50 -10.59
CA VAL A 78 9.28 13.48 -10.02
C VAL A 78 8.67 12.66 -11.15
N THR A 79 8.73 11.35 -11.02
CA THR A 79 8.09 10.38 -11.93
C THR A 79 7.03 9.61 -11.17
N TRP A 80 5.80 9.69 -11.64
CA TRP A 80 4.66 8.96 -11.09
C TRP A 80 4.48 7.65 -11.84
N THR A 81 4.50 6.54 -11.10
CA THR A 81 4.41 5.20 -11.69
C THR A 81 3.07 4.56 -11.31
N PRO A 82 2.11 4.50 -12.24
CA PRO A 82 0.82 3.85 -11.99
C PRO A 82 0.92 2.33 -12.06
N GLY A 83 -0.08 1.66 -11.45
CA GLY A 83 -0.22 0.20 -11.45
C GLY A 83 0.79 -0.48 -10.55
N ASP A 84 1.40 -1.56 -11.01
CA ASP A 84 2.41 -2.31 -10.25
C ASP A 84 3.72 -1.51 -10.11
N TYR A 85 3.70 -0.58 -9.18
CA TYR A 85 4.85 0.26 -8.85
C TYR A 85 6.02 -0.57 -8.31
N SER A 86 5.76 -1.45 -7.36
CA SER A 86 6.81 -2.23 -6.68
C SER A 86 7.55 -3.15 -7.65
N GLY A 87 6.83 -3.86 -8.52
CA GLY A 87 7.45 -4.72 -9.55
C GLY A 87 8.32 -3.92 -10.51
N LYS A 88 7.85 -2.76 -10.97
CA LYS A 88 8.62 -1.86 -11.84
C LYS A 88 9.85 -1.29 -11.14
N LEU A 89 9.72 -0.88 -9.87
CA LEU A 89 10.82 -0.36 -9.07
C LEU A 89 11.92 -1.40 -8.92
N TYR A 90 11.58 -2.60 -8.43
CA TYR A 90 12.58 -3.65 -8.20
C TYR A 90 13.32 -4.06 -9.48
N ALA A 91 12.61 -4.17 -10.61
CA ALA A 91 13.25 -4.45 -11.89
C ALA A 91 14.20 -3.32 -12.33
N THR A 92 13.85 -2.06 -12.06
CA THR A 92 14.63 -0.88 -12.47
C THR A 92 15.84 -0.64 -11.57
N LEU A 93 15.76 -0.95 -10.27
CA LEU A 93 16.87 -0.77 -9.32
C LEU A 93 18.15 -1.55 -9.71
N LEU A 94 18.01 -2.55 -10.57
CA LEU A 94 19.13 -3.35 -11.08
C LEU A 94 19.73 -2.77 -12.39
N SER A 95 19.28 -1.62 -12.85
CA SER A 95 19.67 -1.02 -14.13
C SER A 95 20.25 0.40 -13.96
N ASP A 96 20.88 0.91 -15.01
CA ASP A 96 21.42 2.27 -15.06
C ASP A 96 20.32 3.37 -15.04
N SER A 97 19.06 2.99 -15.26
CA SER A 97 17.90 3.87 -15.20
C SER A 97 17.24 3.95 -13.82
N ALA A 98 17.84 3.34 -12.80
CA ALA A 98 17.36 3.37 -11.43
C ALA A 98 17.19 4.81 -10.93
N PRO A 99 16.08 5.12 -10.21
CA PRO A 99 15.88 6.44 -9.61
C PRO A 99 16.93 6.73 -8.52
N ASP A 100 17.22 8.01 -8.28
CA ASP A 100 18.10 8.45 -7.19
C ASP A 100 17.36 8.35 -5.84
N VAL A 101 16.07 8.65 -5.82
CA VAL A 101 15.17 8.58 -4.65
C VAL A 101 13.89 7.85 -5.04
N PHE A 102 13.40 6.99 -4.18
CA PHE A 102 12.18 6.22 -4.44
C PHE A 102 11.46 5.84 -3.15
N GLU A 103 10.18 5.53 -3.30
CA GLU A 103 9.35 5.06 -2.19
C GLU A 103 9.30 3.53 -2.12
N ILE A 104 9.19 3.01 -0.92
CA ILE A 104 8.90 1.58 -0.66
C ILE A 104 7.75 1.50 0.32
N GLY A 105 6.70 0.73 0.00
CA GLY A 105 5.58 0.46 0.91
C GLY A 105 5.97 -0.59 1.97
N ASP A 106 6.20 -1.82 1.54
CA ASP A 106 6.77 -2.86 2.40
C ASP A 106 8.29 -2.80 2.29
N PHE A 107 8.94 -2.35 3.36
CA PHE A 107 10.39 -2.17 3.37
C PHE A 107 11.11 -3.52 3.21
N SER A 108 12.09 -3.55 2.29
CA SER A 108 12.84 -4.76 1.98
C SER A 108 14.22 -4.74 2.63
N GLU A 109 14.40 -5.57 3.64
CA GLU A 109 15.70 -5.80 4.31
C GLU A 109 16.79 -6.25 3.33
N SER A 110 16.43 -7.08 2.34
CA SER A 110 17.39 -7.58 1.35
C SER A 110 18.00 -6.46 0.50
N LEU A 111 17.26 -5.40 0.17
CA LEU A 111 17.83 -4.26 -0.57
C LEU A 111 18.91 -3.53 0.23
N ALA A 112 18.74 -3.42 1.55
CA ALA A 112 19.74 -2.83 2.45
C ALA A 112 20.99 -3.72 2.51
N ARG A 113 20.83 -5.02 2.74
CA ARG A 113 21.93 -5.97 2.83
C ARG A 113 22.74 -6.11 1.53
N GLN A 114 22.07 -6.02 0.38
CA GLN A 114 22.70 -6.02 -0.95
C GLN A 114 23.32 -4.67 -1.33
N GLY A 115 23.26 -3.66 -0.46
CA GLY A 115 23.79 -2.33 -0.70
C GLY A 115 23.10 -1.61 -1.87
N GLN A 116 21.81 -1.88 -2.11
CA GLN A 116 21.00 -1.17 -3.12
C GLN A 116 20.46 0.15 -2.58
N ILE A 117 20.22 0.23 -1.27
CA ILE A 117 19.75 1.44 -0.59
C ILE A 117 20.80 1.97 0.37
N ALA A 118 20.92 3.29 0.43
CA ALA A 118 21.91 3.97 1.24
C ALA A 118 21.51 4.00 2.72
N GLN A 119 22.50 3.91 3.60
CA GLN A 119 22.31 4.20 5.02
C GLN A 119 22.03 5.69 5.21
N LEU A 120 21.05 6.02 6.06
CA LEU A 120 20.52 7.36 6.27
C LEU A 120 20.62 7.88 7.72
N ASP A 121 21.33 7.20 8.62
CA ASP A 121 21.47 7.65 10.01
C ASP A 121 22.01 9.07 10.12
N ASP A 122 22.91 9.46 9.24
CA ASP A 122 23.56 10.76 9.17
C ASP A 122 22.60 11.92 8.88
N ILE A 123 21.50 11.67 8.16
CA ILE A 123 20.55 12.74 7.82
C ILE A 123 19.49 13.01 8.88
N TYR A 124 19.27 12.07 9.82
CA TYR A 124 18.23 12.23 10.86
C TYR A 124 18.60 13.28 11.92
N GLY A 125 19.87 13.33 12.35
CA GLY A 125 20.30 14.23 13.42
C GLY A 125 19.45 14.09 14.69
N SER A 126 19.12 15.21 15.31
CA SER A 126 18.27 15.25 16.52
C SER A 126 16.81 14.85 16.28
N ALA A 127 16.35 14.86 15.02
CA ALA A 127 14.97 14.45 14.71
C ALA A 127 14.73 12.93 14.83
N LYS A 128 15.78 12.10 14.95
CA LYS A 128 15.67 10.64 15.06
C LYS A 128 14.73 10.22 16.19
N SER A 129 14.79 10.85 17.34
CA SER A 129 13.95 10.53 18.51
C SER A 129 12.48 10.97 18.36
N ASP A 130 12.19 11.89 17.44
CA ASP A 130 10.83 12.35 17.16
C ASP A 130 10.05 11.39 16.23
N PHE A 131 10.73 10.54 15.49
CA PHE A 131 10.06 9.45 14.79
C PHE A 131 9.62 8.36 15.76
N ASN A 132 8.36 7.89 15.65
CA ASN A 132 7.86 6.84 16.51
C ASN A 132 8.67 5.53 16.33
N GLN A 133 8.65 4.66 17.34
CA GLN A 133 9.47 3.44 17.36
C GLN A 133 9.14 2.54 16.15
N GLY A 134 7.85 2.32 15.84
CA GLY A 134 7.43 1.47 14.72
C GLY A 134 7.93 1.99 13.36
N ALA A 135 7.93 3.31 13.16
CA ALA A 135 8.46 3.93 11.96
C ALA A 135 9.96 3.72 11.78
N ARG A 136 10.71 3.78 12.89
CA ARG A 136 12.16 3.50 12.88
C ARG A 136 12.46 2.03 12.68
N ASP A 137 11.76 1.15 13.40
CA ASP A 137 11.97 -0.30 13.31
C ASP A 137 11.74 -0.81 11.89
N MET A 138 10.73 -0.27 11.20
CA MET A 138 10.40 -0.66 9.82
C MET A 138 11.55 -0.45 8.84
N VAL A 139 12.38 0.58 9.02
CA VAL A 139 13.48 0.95 8.10
C VAL A 139 14.87 0.62 8.67
N THR A 140 14.91 -0.13 9.77
CA THR A 140 16.16 -0.50 10.45
C THR A 140 16.60 -1.92 10.06
N VAL A 141 17.84 -2.04 9.61
CA VAL A 141 18.54 -3.30 9.37
C VAL A 141 19.88 -3.28 10.11
N ASP A 142 20.12 -4.28 10.94
CA ASP A 142 21.35 -4.39 11.76
C ASP A 142 21.68 -3.11 12.55
N GLY A 143 20.65 -2.47 13.13
CA GLY A 143 20.75 -1.25 13.93
C GLY A 143 20.97 0.04 13.15
N LYS A 144 20.95 0.01 11.81
CA LYS A 144 21.15 1.16 10.92
C LYS A 144 19.86 1.49 10.15
N LEU A 145 19.62 2.79 9.93
CA LEU A 145 18.44 3.28 9.20
C LEU A 145 18.75 3.36 7.70
N TYR A 146 17.86 2.78 6.88
CA TYR A 146 17.99 2.73 5.41
C TYR A 146 16.83 3.44 4.69
N GLY A 147 15.95 4.08 5.41
CA GLY A 147 14.83 4.84 4.84
C GLY A 147 14.36 5.91 5.81
N VAL A 148 13.52 6.80 5.33
CA VAL A 148 12.74 7.74 6.16
C VAL A 148 11.27 7.40 5.95
N LYS A 149 10.59 6.98 7.01
CA LYS A 149 9.15 6.77 6.98
C LYS A 149 8.46 8.09 6.70
N THR A 150 7.59 8.14 5.71
CA THR A 150 6.94 9.38 5.26
C THR A 150 5.50 9.49 5.74
N LEU A 151 4.83 8.35 5.89
CA LEU A 151 3.49 8.24 6.46
C LEU A 151 3.23 6.82 6.99
N ASP A 152 2.36 6.73 8.00
CA ASP A 152 1.78 5.49 8.47
C ASP A 152 0.35 5.38 7.95
N ASP A 153 0.05 4.24 7.31
CA ASP A 153 -1.28 3.89 6.85
C ASP A 153 -1.92 2.89 7.81
N ILE A 154 -3.13 3.20 8.22
CA ILE A 154 -3.93 2.32 9.06
C ILE A 154 -5.07 1.78 8.22
N MET A 155 -5.21 0.45 8.19
CA MET A 155 -6.27 -0.22 7.45
C MET A 155 -7.18 -0.99 8.40
N MET A 156 -8.49 -0.82 8.24
CA MET A 156 -9.53 -1.36 9.11
C MET A 156 -10.82 -1.59 8.31
N LEU A 157 -11.84 -2.09 8.98
CA LEU A 157 -13.17 -2.21 8.40
C LEU A 157 -13.96 -0.92 8.60
N TYR A 158 -14.51 -0.39 7.50
CA TYR A 158 -15.58 0.61 7.50
C TYR A 158 -16.94 -0.08 7.49
N PHE A 159 -17.94 0.53 8.12
CA PHE A 159 -19.31 0.05 8.09
C PHE A 159 -20.33 1.19 8.03
N ARG A 160 -21.49 0.93 7.44
CA ARG A 160 -22.64 1.84 7.37
C ARG A 160 -23.48 1.70 8.65
N LYS A 161 -23.45 2.74 9.48
CA LYS A 161 -24.21 2.77 10.76
C LYS A 161 -25.70 2.54 10.57
N SER A 162 -26.31 3.26 9.62
CA SER A 162 -27.74 3.17 9.34
C SER A 162 -28.15 1.77 8.85
N VAL A 163 -27.31 1.12 8.04
CA VAL A 163 -27.62 -0.20 7.48
C VAL A 163 -27.56 -1.28 8.56
N LEU A 164 -26.50 -1.29 9.38
CA LEU A 164 -26.36 -2.23 10.48
C LEU A 164 -27.51 -2.04 11.50
N SER A 165 -27.75 -0.78 11.91
CA SER A 165 -28.82 -0.44 12.85
C SER A 165 -30.21 -0.88 12.38
N LYS A 166 -30.53 -0.63 11.10
CA LYS A 166 -31.80 -1.06 10.49
C LYS A 166 -31.97 -2.59 10.51
N ALA A 167 -30.88 -3.33 10.42
CA ALA A 167 -30.88 -4.80 10.50
C ALA A 167 -30.83 -5.32 11.94
N GLY A 168 -30.74 -4.44 12.96
CA GLY A 168 -30.55 -4.84 14.36
C GLY A 168 -29.19 -5.43 14.66
N ILE A 169 -28.17 -5.11 13.84
CA ILE A 169 -26.82 -5.64 13.96
C ILE A 169 -25.93 -4.61 14.63
N THR A 170 -25.27 -4.99 15.71
CA THR A 170 -24.16 -4.23 16.30
C THR A 170 -22.87 -4.46 15.51
N PRO A 171 -21.92 -3.50 15.46
CA PRO A 171 -20.63 -3.73 14.82
C PRO A 171 -19.98 -5.02 15.33
N PRO A 172 -19.63 -5.97 14.44
CA PRO A 172 -19.09 -7.28 14.82
C PRO A 172 -17.78 -7.19 15.62
N ASP A 173 -17.71 -7.90 16.73
CA ASP A 173 -16.53 -8.00 17.61
C ASP A 173 -15.81 -9.37 17.51
N SER A 174 -16.40 -10.31 16.79
CA SER A 174 -15.84 -11.63 16.50
C SER A 174 -15.97 -11.98 15.03
N PHE A 175 -15.12 -12.89 14.54
CA PHE A 175 -15.18 -13.34 13.14
C PHE A 175 -16.53 -14.00 12.81
N ASP A 176 -17.06 -14.77 13.72
CA ASP A 176 -18.39 -15.39 13.54
C ASP A 176 -19.48 -14.33 13.38
N ALA A 177 -19.47 -13.29 14.24
CA ALA A 177 -20.40 -12.19 14.14
C ALA A 177 -20.22 -11.40 12.82
N LEU A 178 -18.98 -11.22 12.35
CA LEU A 178 -18.71 -10.60 11.06
C LEU A 178 -19.28 -11.41 9.89
N ALA A 179 -19.08 -12.74 9.91
CA ALA A 179 -19.60 -13.63 8.88
C ALA A 179 -21.14 -13.67 8.89
N ASP A 180 -21.77 -13.74 10.07
CA ASP A 180 -23.22 -13.68 10.23
C ASP A 180 -23.81 -12.36 9.74
N ALA A 181 -23.19 -11.24 10.11
CA ALA A 181 -23.58 -9.91 9.64
C ALA A 181 -23.45 -9.80 8.11
N ALA A 182 -22.32 -10.24 7.56
CA ALA A 182 -22.09 -10.21 6.13
C ALA A 182 -23.13 -11.05 5.35
N LYS A 183 -23.49 -12.22 5.88
CA LYS A 183 -24.54 -13.07 5.32
C LYS A 183 -25.91 -12.42 5.40
N ALA A 184 -26.30 -11.92 6.58
CA ALA A 184 -27.62 -11.30 6.81
C ALA A 184 -27.84 -10.03 5.97
N LEU A 185 -26.77 -9.27 5.71
CA LEU A 185 -26.80 -8.04 4.90
C LEU A 185 -26.63 -8.31 3.39
N SER A 186 -26.44 -9.56 2.98
CA SER A 186 -26.32 -9.94 1.58
C SER A 186 -27.66 -10.14 0.92
N SER A 187 -27.79 -9.73 -0.34
CA SER A 187 -28.96 -9.90 -1.17
C SER A 187 -28.56 -10.23 -2.62
N LYS A 188 -29.53 -10.27 -3.54
CA LYS A 188 -29.25 -10.38 -4.97
C LYS A 188 -28.55 -9.15 -5.55
N LYS A 189 -28.73 -7.97 -4.94
CA LYS A 189 -28.23 -6.67 -5.44
C LYS A 189 -27.00 -6.17 -4.70
N THR A 190 -26.84 -6.52 -3.45
CA THR A 190 -25.76 -6.06 -2.56
C THR A 190 -25.09 -7.26 -1.91
N LYS A 191 -23.83 -7.09 -1.55
CA LYS A 191 -23.11 -8.07 -0.74
C LYS A 191 -22.83 -7.50 0.64
N GLY A 192 -22.58 -8.36 1.63
CA GLY A 192 -22.39 -7.91 3.01
C GLY A 192 -21.02 -7.32 3.28
N LEU A 193 -19.99 -7.77 2.56
CA LEU A 193 -18.60 -7.41 2.81
C LEU A 193 -17.79 -7.32 1.53
N PHE A 194 -16.89 -6.34 1.46
CA PHE A 194 -15.85 -6.21 0.45
C PHE A 194 -14.47 -6.16 1.11
N VAL A 195 -13.58 -7.08 0.73
CA VAL A 195 -12.20 -7.18 1.24
C VAL A 195 -11.15 -7.14 0.13
N GLY A 196 -11.59 -6.95 -1.11
CA GLY A 196 -10.78 -6.96 -2.33
C GLY A 196 -11.51 -7.68 -3.46
N GLN A 197 -11.09 -7.44 -4.68
CA GLN A 197 -11.69 -8.02 -5.89
C GLN A 197 -11.66 -9.56 -5.91
N ASP A 198 -10.61 -10.15 -5.34
CA ASP A 198 -10.41 -11.60 -5.20
C ASP A 198 -11.17 -12.20 -4.00
N GLY A 199 -11.77 -11.37 -3.14
CA GLY A 199 -12.47 -11.77 -1.92
C GLY A 199 -11.54 -12.29 -0.82
N LEU A 200 -10.24 -12.06 -0.92
CA LEU A 200 -9.25 -12.44 0.07
C LEU A 200 -8.54 -11.21 0.66
N GLY A 201 -7.92 -10.37 -0.21
CA GLY A 201 -7.18 -9.19 0.24
C GLY A 201 -6.24 -9.51 1.41
N ASP A 202 -6.21 -8.64 2.41
CA ASP A 202 -5.45 -8.85 3.66
C ASP A 202 -6.17 -9.72 4.71
N SER A 203 -7.39 -10.18 4.44
CA SER A 203 -8.22 -10.90 5.43
C SER A 203 -7.57 -12.17 5.97
N ALA A 204 -6.79 -12.88 5.13
CA ALA A 204 -6.07 -14.07 5.56
C ALA A 204 -4.96 -13.75 6.57
N ILE A 205 -4.18 -12.70 6.32
CA ILE A 205 -3.14 -12.21 7.23
C ILE A 205 -3.77 -11.72 8.54
N LEU A 206 -4.82 -10.93 8.45
CA LEU A 206 -5.53 -10.40 9.61
C LEU A 206 -6.16 -11.51 10.46
N SER A 207 -6.69 -12.55 9.83
CA SER A 207 -7.25 -13.71 10.52
C SER A 207 -6.17 -14.48 11.27
N VAL A 208 -4.97 -14.65 10.68
CA VAL A 208 -3.82 -15.24 11.38
C VAL A 208 -3.48 -14.41 12.63
N PHE A 209 -3.33 -13.10 12.48
CA PHE A 209 -3.03 -12.22 13.60
C PHE A 209 -4.14 -12.22 14.66
N SER A 210 -5.40 -12.16 14.26
CA SER A 210 -6.54 -12.13 15.19
C SER A 210 -6.80 -13.47 15.88
N ASN A 211 -6.24 -14.56 15.37
CA ASN A 211 -6.20 -15.86 16.05
C ASN A 211 -4.95 -16.04 16.92
N GLY A 212 -4.13 -14.98 17.09
CA GLY A 212 -2.92 -14.99 17.94
C GLY A 212 -1.69 -15.58 17.26
N GLY A 213 -1.74 -15.81 15.93
CA GLY A 213 -0.61 -16.26 15.14
C GLY A 213 0.28 -15.10 14.65
N ASP A 214 1.39 -15.47 14.03
CA ASP A 214 2.33 -14.57 13.38
C ASP A 214 2.65 -15.05 11.97
N LEU A 215 3.16 -14.14 11.13
CA LEU A 215 3.64 -14.46 9.78
C LEU A 215 5.08 -15.00 9.84
N VAL A 216 5.94 -14.26 10.54
CA VAL A 216 7.34 -14.59 10.76
C VAL A 216 7.68 -14.24 12.20
N THR A 217 8.40 -15.10 12.90
CA THR A 217 8.87 -14.85 14.26
C THR A 217 10.03 -13.85 14.29
N ALA A 218 10.33 -13.28 15.45
CA ALA A 218 11.43 -12.33 15.62
C ALA A 218 12.82 -12.92 15.23
N ASP A 219 13.00 -14.23 15.39
CA ASP A 219 14.21 -14.94 14.98
C ASP A 219 14.22 -15.33 13.48
N GLY A 220 13.18 -14.91 12.72
CA GLY A 220 13.10 -15.06 11.27
C GLY A 220 12.58 -16.43 10.81
N LYS A 221 11.73 -17.08 11.59
CA LYS A 221 11.09 -18.33 11.17
C LYS A 221 9.70 -18.05 10.61
N ALA A 222 9.38 -18.69 9.48
CA ALA A 222 8.03 -18.66 8.90
C ALA A 222 7.03 -19.29 9.87
N ALA A 223 6.22 -18.46 10.54
CA ALA A 223 5.31 -18.88 11.61
C ALA A 223 3.91 -19.25 11.11
N PHE A 224 3.52 -18.82 9.93
CA PHE A 224 2.20 -19.04 9.36
C PHE A 224 1.90 -20.51 8.96
N GLY A 225 2.89 -21.41 9.08
CA GLY A 225 2.68 -22.85 8.90
C GLY A 225 2.05 -23.59 10.09
N SER A 226 1.63 -22.86 11.13
CA SER A 226 1.03 -23.43 12.34
C SER A 226 -0.42 -23.87 12.11
N SER A 227 -0.90 -24.85 12.94
CA SER A 227 -2.31 -25.24 12.94
C SER A 227 -3.25 -24.09 13.26
N GLN A 228 -2.83 -23.17 14.12
CA GLN A 228 -3.55 -21.96 14.47
C GLN A 228 -3.74 -21.03 13.27
N ALA A 229 -2.72 -20.84 12.44
CA ALA A 229 -2.83 -20.09 11.19
C ALA A 229 -3.73 -20.80 10.18
N ALA A 230 -3.63 -22.13 10.09
CA ALA A 230 -4.46 -22.94 9.21
C ALA A 230 -5.95 -22.86 9.58
N GLU A 231 -6.28 -22.92 10.87
CA GLU A 231 -7.64 -22.72 11.39
C GLU A 231 -8.19 -21.35 10.97
N ALA A 232 -7.39 -20.28 11.16
CA ALA A 232 -7.80 -18.92 10.83
C ALA A 232 -8.09 -18.72 9.34
N VAL A 233 -7.20 -19.22 8.47
CA VAL A 233 -7.39 -19.12 7.02
C VAL A 233 -8.53 -20.00 6.54
N ALA A 234 -8.69 -21.21 7.10
CA ALA A 234 -9.80 -22.10 6.76
C ALA A 234 -11.17 -21.50 7.13
N GLY A 235 -11.23 -20.75 8.24
CA GLY A 235 -12.46 -20.07 8.67
C GLY A 235 -12.99 -19.06 7.65
N LEU A 236 -12.12 -18.42 6.87
CA LEU A 236 -12.52 -17.48 5.82
C LEU A 236 -13.39 -18.13 4.73
N LYS A 237 -13.30 -19.46 4.57
CA LYS A 237 -14.14 -20.20 3.63
C LYS A 237 -15.64 -19.98 3.88
N ARG A 238 -16.04 -19.69 5.13
CA ARG A 238 -17.42 -19.36 5.48
C ARG A 238 -17.97 -18.17 4.69
N LEU A 239 -17.18 -17.10 4.56
CA LEU A 239 -17.59 -15.90 3.81
C LEU A 239 -17.81 -16.21 2.31
N HIS A 240 -17.02 -17.12 1.75
CA HIS A 240 -17.16 -17.57 0.35
C HIS A 240 -18.34 -18.49 0.16
N ASP A 241 -18.53 -19.49 1.03
CA ASP A 241 -19.65 -20.45 0.97
C ASP A 241 -21.00 -19.74 1.12
N ASP A 242 -21.08 -18.76 2.02
CA ASP A 242 -22.27 -17.93 2.25
C ASP A 242 -22.51 -16.92 1.12
N LYS A 243 -21.58 -16.80 0.16
CA LYS A 243 -21.63 -15.82 -0.95
C LYS A 243 -21.87 -14.39 -0.47
N SER A 244 -21.30 -14.06 0.68
CA SER A 244 -21.45 -12.77 1.35
C SER A 244 -20.44 -11.72 0.88
N LEU A 245 -19.40 -12.14 0.15
CA LEU A 245 -18.37 -11.27 -0.40
C LEU A 245 -18.77 -10.67 -1.75
N LEU A 246 -18.45 -9.40 -1.94
CA LEU A 246 -18.45 -8.75 -3.25
C LEU A 246 -17.16 -9.12 -3.97
N LEU A 247 -17.26 -9.77 -5.11
CA LEU A 247 -16.13 -10.20 -5.94
C LEU A 247 -16.12 -9.45 -7.26
N GLY A 248 -14.92 -9.20 -7.81
CA GLY A 248 -14.77 -8.62 -9.14
C GLY A 248 -15.36 -7.22 -9.30
N PHE A 249 -15.36 -6.41 -8.24
CA PHE A 249 -15.81 -5.02 -8.32
C PHE A 249 -14.87 -4.19 -9.21
N THR A 250 -15.34 -3.03 -9.69
CA THR A 250 -14.58 -2.21 -10.64
C THR A 250 -13.30 -1.60 -10.08
N THR A 251 -13.26 -1.36 -8.76
CA THR A 251 -12.09 -0.91 -8.01
C THR A 251 -11.71 -1.96 -6.96
N ASP A 252 -10.54 -1.82 -6.35
CA ASP A 252 -10.11 -2.75 -5.32
C ASP A 252 -10.26 -2.14 -3.91
N TRP A 253 -9.93 -2.89 -2.86
CA TRP A 253 -10.14 -2.57 -1.44
C TRP A 253 -9.59 -1.20 -1.02
N TRP A 254 -8.57 -0.69 -1.69
CA TRP A 254 -7.94 0.61 -1.40
C TRP A 254 -8.80 1.81 -1.83
N ASP A 255 -9.82 1.62 -2.66
CA ASP A 255 -10.77 2.63 -3.12
C ASP A 255 -12.11 2.43 -2.41
N PRO A 256 -12.74 3.47 -1.83
CA PRO A 256 -13.98 3.33 -1.04
C PRO A 256 -15.25 3.16 -1.88
N ALA A 257 -15.15 3.00 -3.19
CA ALA A 257 -16.32 3.02 -4.10
C ALA A 257 -17.35 1.93 -3.77
N ALA A 258 -16.96 0.74 -3.35
CA ALA A 258 -17.91 -0.32 -3.02
C ALA A 258 -18.82 0.10 -1.84
N LEU A 259 -18.27 0.77 -0.83
CA LEU A 259 -19.02 1.29 0.32
C LEU A 259 -19.83 2.54 -0.07
N THR A 260 -19.21 3.51 -0.75
CA THR A 260 -19.83 4.81 -1.05
C THR A 260 -20.93 4.71 -2.10
N GLN A 261 -20.85 3.74 -3.01
CA GLN A 261 -21.88 3.44 -4.01
C GLN A 261 -22.97 2.45 -3.51
N ASN A 262 -22.95 2.09 -2.22
CA ASN A 262 -23.88 1.15 -1.60
C ASN A 262 -23.85 -0.27 -2.19
N ALA A 263 -22.73 -0.71 -2.76
CA ALA A 263 -22.57 -2.09 -3.20
C ALA A 263 -22.40 -3.03 -2.01
N VAL A 264 -21.81 -2.54 -0.91
CA VAL A 264 -21.64 -3.25 0.36
C VAL A 264 -21.90 -2.34 1.57
N PRO A 265 -22.40 -2.86 2.70
CA PRO A 265 -22.49 -2.14 3.96
C PRO A 265 -21.18 -2.19 4.80
N MET A 266 -20.26 -3.10 4.50
CA MET A 266 -18.97 -3.22 5.19
C MET A 266 -17.84 -3.37 4.15
N GLN A 267 -16.75 -2.63 4.34
CA GLN A 267 -15.61 -2.66 3.43
C GLN A 267 -14.30 -2.57 4.21
N TRP A 268 -13.33 -3.42 3.87
CA TRP A 268 -11.93 -3.24 4.22
C TRP A 268 -11.34 -2.06 3.45
N GLY A 269 -10.62 -1.17 4.15
CA GLY A 269 -10.04 0.00 3.50
C GLY A 269 -9.08 0.74 4.43
N GLY A 270 -8.43 1.78 3.91
CA GLY A 270 -7.44 2.57 4.62
C GLY A 270 -7.95 3.92 5.10
N LEU A 271 -7.25 4.47 6.08
CA LEU A 271 -7.53 5.79 6.66
C LEU A 271 -7.55 6.90 5.59
N TRP A 272 -6.74 6.79 4.55
CA TRP A 272 -6.69 7.74 3.42
C TRP A 272 -8.03 7.90 2.70
N SER A 273 -8.88 6.88 2.71
CA SER A 273 -10.21 6.91 2.09
C SER A 273 -11.26 7.66 2.91
N MET A 274 -10.99 7.95 4.18
CA MET A 274 -11.97 8.52 5.10
C MET A 274 -12.54 9.87 4.64
N PRO A 275 -11.77 10.81 4.07
CA PRO A 275 -12.32 12.07 3.55
C PRO A 275 -13.35 11.84 2.44
N ALA A 276 -13.10 10.91 1.52
CA ALA A 276 -14.03 10.57 0.44
C ALA A 276 -15.28 9.88 0.98
N ILE A 277 -15.14 8.97 1.95
CA ILE A 277 -16.26 8.32 2.65
C ILE A 277 -17.12 9.37 3.37
N LYS A 278 -16.51 10.29 4.10
CA LYS A 278 -17.20 11.38 4.81
C LYS A 278 -17.98 12.28 3.84
N THR A 279 -17.38 12.59 2.69
CA THR A 279 -18.04 13.38 1.64
C THR A 279 -19.27 12.66 1.09
N ALA A 280 -19.18 11.35 0.85
CA ALA A 280 -20.26 10.58 0.25
C ALA A 280 -21.39 10.20 1.25
N LEU A 281 -21.02 9.91 2.50
CA LEU A 281 -21.93 9.30 3.48
C LEU A 281 -22.25 10.20 4.68
N GLY A 282 -21.62 11.37 4.79
CA GLY A 282 -21.74 12.21 5.98
C GLY A 282 -21.24 11.49 7.23
N ASP A 283 -22.09 11.40 8.26
CA ASP A 283 -21.77 10.72 9.53
C ASP A 283 -22.28 9.25 9.58
N ASP A 284 -22.81 8.76 8.45
CA ASP A 284 -23.35 7.40 8.35
C ASP A 284 -22.27 6.35 8.10
N PHE A 285 -21.15 6.47 8.77
CA PHE A 285 -20.13 5.42 8.79
C PHE A 285 -19.43 5.34 10.15
N GLY A 286 -18.89 4.17 10.44
CA GLY A 286 -18.01 3.91 11.56
C GLY A 286 -16.83 3.08 11.12
N VAL A 287 -15.90 2.88 12.05
CA VAL A 287 -14.69 2.04 11.85
C VAL A 287 -14.65 0.94 12.90
N MET A 288 -14.08 -0.19 12.55
CA MET A 288 -13.83 -1.30 13.48
C MET A 288 -12.58 -2.07 13.02
N PRO A 289 -11.87 -2.75 13.95
CA PRO A 289 -10.75 -3.61 13.56
C PRO A 289 -11.27 -4.86 12.83
N TRP A 290 -10.39 -5.61 12.18
CA TRP A 290 -10.67 -7.00 11.87
C TRP A 290 -10.89 -7.74 13.18
N PRO A 291 -12.06 -8.36 13.40
CA PRO A 291 -12.44 -8.83 14.72
C PRO A 291 -11.60 -10.02 15.20
N ALA A 292 -11.63 -10.30 16.49
CA ALA A 292 -11.00 -11.49 17.05
C ALA A 292 -11.52 -12.74 16.35
N PHE A 293 -10.61 -13.64 15.95
CA PHE A 293 -11.00 -14.83 15.18
C PHE A 293 -11.84 -15.79 16.05
N LYS A 294 -11.49 -15.92 17.32
CA LYS A 294 -12.26 -16.72 18.30
C LYS A 294 -12.24 -16.08 19.70
N ALA A 295 -13.04 -16.61 20.60
CA ALA A 295 -13.09 -16.16 21.99
C ALA A 295 -11.68 -16.19 22.62
N GLY A 296 -11.28 -15.08 23.28
CA GLY A 296 -9.95 -14.89 23.85
C GLY A 296 -8.88 -14.45 22.86
N GLY A 297 -9.16 -14.41 21.55
CA GLY A 297 -8.31 -13.77 20.54
C GLY A 297 -8.32 -12.24 20.67
N LYS A 298 -7.48 -11.58 19.89
CA LYS A 298 -7.43 -10.12 19.82
C LYS A 298 -7.82 -9.66 18.41
N PRO A 299 -8.55 -8.56 18.28
CA PRO A 299 -8.73 -7.92 16.99
C PRO A 299 -7.38 -7.57 16.35
N ALA A 300 -7.38 -7.34 15.04
CA ALA A 300 -6.19 -6.92 14.31
C ALA A 300 -6.49 -5.70 13.44
N VAL A 301 -5.53 -4.78 13.39
CA VAL A 301 -5.52 -3.63 12.49
C VAL A 301 -4.22 -3.67 11.71
N ARG A 302 -4.31 -3.59 10.39
CA ARG A 302 -3.11 -3.55 9.56
C ARG A 302 -2.49 -2.15 9.64
N VAL A 303 -1.22 -2.07 10.00
CA VAL A 303 -0.43 -0.85 9.91
C VAL A 303 0.61 -1.04 8.83
N GLY A 304 0.72 -0.08 7.94
CA GLY A 304 1.66 -0.08 6.82
C GLY A 304 2.18 1.31 6.57
N GLY A 305 2.21 1.70 5.30
CA GLY A 305 2.59 3.04 4.84
C GLY A 305 3.89 3.02 4.06
N TRP A 306 4.42 4.21 3.75
CA TRP A 306 5.50 4.37 2.79
C TRP A 306 6.75 4.95 3.42
N SER A 307 7.89 4.54 2.92
CA SER A 307 9.22 5.05 3.30
C SER A 307 9.94 5.54 2.07
N THR A 308 10.65 6.67 2.20
CA THR A 308 11.52 7.18 1.15
C THR A 308 12.94 6.63 1.36
N CYS A 309 13.51 6.09 0.29
CA CYS A 309 14.87 5.52 0.24
C CYS A 309 15.74 6.23 -0.78
N VAL A 310 17.06 6.13 -0.62
CA VAL A 310 18.07 6.66 -1.54
C VAL A 310 18.80 5.49 -2.19
N ASN A 311 18.96 5.53 -3.51
CA ASN A 311 19.71 4.54 -4.27
C ASN A 311 21.21 4.64 -3.97
N ALA A 312 21.77 3.63 -3.30
CA ALA A 312 23.18 3.59 -2.96
C ALA A 312 24.13 3.42 -4.16
N LYS A 313 23.61 2.91 -5.28
CA LYS A 313 24.38 2.68 -6.53
C LYS A 313 24.30 3.88 -7.47
N GLY A 314 23.47 4.89 -7.13
CA GLY A 314 23.33 6.09 -7.95
C GLY A 314 24.55 6.99 -7.92
N LYS A 315 24.66 7.87 -8.93
CA LYS A 315 25.76 8.86 -9.03
C LYS A 315 25.54 10.08 -8.12
N ASN A 316 24.33 10.27 -7.62
CA ASN A 316 23.89 11.48 -6.94
C ASN A 316 23.52 11.25 -5.47
N VAL A 317 24.13 10.28 -4.79
CA VAL A 317 23.74 9.83 -3.43
C VAL A 317 23.68 11.00 -2.44
N GLU A 318 24.68 11.86 -2.39
CA GLU A 318 24.71 12.98 -1.45
C GLU A 318 23.65 14.05 -1.75
N ALA A 319 23.40 14.33 -3.04
CA ALA A 319 22.31 15.24 -3.44
C ALA A 319 20.94 14.64 -3.12
N ALA A 320 20.76 13.32 -3.30
CA ALA A 320 19.56 12.59 -2.94
C ALA A 320 19.31 12.58 -1.42
N LYS A 321 20.33 12.30 -0.61
CA LYS A 321 20.27 12.43 0.86
C LYS A 321 19.87 13.83 1.29
N LYS A 322 20.43 14.87 0.65
CA LYS A 322 20.11 16.28 0.92
C LYS A 322 18.64 16.58 0.64
N PHE A 323 18.08 16.07 -0.47
CA PHE A 323 16.66 16.23 -0.79
C PHE A 323 15.77 15.52 0.24
N VAL A 324 16.05 14.25 0.56
CA VAL A 324 15.31 13.47 1.57
C VAL A 324 15.37 14.13 2.94
N GLN A 325 16.55 14.59 3.36
CA GLN A 325 16.71 15.32 4.64
C GLN A 325 15.88 16.60 4.65
N TRP A 326 15.98 17.39 3.57
CA TRP A 326 15.25 18.66 3.49
C TRP A 326 13.76 18.42 3.61
N LEU A 327 13.19 17.53 2.81
CA LEU A 327 11.73 17.31 2.76
C LEU A 327 11.21 16.56 4.00
N TRP A 328 11.81 15.40 4.31
CA TRP A 328 11.24 14.48 5.28
C TRP A 328 11.81 14.58 6.70
N ILE A 329 12.85 15.40 6.89
CA ILE A 329 13.43 15.63 8.23
C ILE A 329 13.25 17.08 8.66
N LYS A 330 13.46 18.07 7.77
CA LYS A 330 13.49 19.49 8.15
C LYS A 330 12.17 20.23 7.94
N GLN A 331 11.35 19.85 6.94
CA GLN A 331 10.13 20.57 6.57
C GLN A 331 8.89 19.97 7.24
N THR A 332 8.68 20.22 8.52
CA THR A 332 7.52 19.69 9.27
C THR A 332 6.18 20.16 8.71
N ASP A 333 6.11 21.39 8.20
CA ASP A 333 4.88 21.92 7.59
C ASP A 333 4.51 21.17 6.31
N LEU A 334 5.51 20.79 5.47
CA LEU A 334 5.26 19.99 4.28
C LEU A 334 4.87 18.55 4.62
N GLN A 335 5.40 18.01 5.72
CA GLN A 335 4.97 16.68 6.22
C GLN A 335 3.54 16.72 6.74
N THR A 336 3.14 17.82 7.40
CA THR A 336 1.76 18.05 7.82
C THR A 336 0.84 18.17 6.59
N ASP A 337 1.23 19.00 5.60
CA ASP A 337 0.47 19.15 4.36
C ASP A 337 0.31 17.79 3.65
N TRP A 338 1.41 17.02 3.52
CA TRP A 338 1.39 15.69 2.90
C TRP A 338 0.42 14.73 3.57
N SER A 339 0.43 14.65 4.89
CA SER A 339 -0.35 13.68 5.65
C SER A 339 -1.81 14.09 5.87
N GLN A 340 -2.15 15.38 5.78
CA GLN A 340 -3.45 15.89 6.20
C GLN A 340 -4.27 16.54 5.07
N SER A 341 -3.65 16.97 3.96
CA SER A 341 -4.35 17.80 2.96
C SER A 341 -4.94 16.99 1.80
N TYR A 342 -4.41 15.82 1.47
CA TYR A 342 -4.79 15.06 0.28
C TYR A 342 -5.54 13.79 0.60
N GLY A 343 -5.01 12.96 1.42
CA GLY A 343 -5.66 11.87 2.10
C GLY A 343 -5.62 12.12 3.59
N LEU A 344 -5.87 11.09 4.37
CA LEU A 344 -5.68 11.14 5.81
C LEU A 344 -4.72 10.02 6.19
N HIS A 345 -3.52 10.42 6.65
CA HIS A 345 -2.45 9.51 7.04
C HIS A 345 -1.92 9.91 8.41
N VAL A 346 -1.34 8.98 9.14
CA VAL A 346 -0.69 9.31 10.41
C VAL A 346 0.76 9.69 10.13
N PRO A 347 1.18 10.91 10.54
CA PRO A 347 2.58 11.29 10.46
C PRO A 347 3.45 10.37 11.34
N PRO A 348 4.57 9.86 10.84
CA PRO A 348 5.46 9.01 11.65
C PRO A 348 6.26 9.80 12.70
N ARG A 349 6.30 11.13 12.60
CA ARG A 349 6.88 12.01 13.60
C ARG A 349 5.87 12.36 14.68
N THR A 350 6.23 12.10 15.92
CA THR A 350 5.36 12.29 17.08
C THR A 350 4.91 13.75 17.24
N SER A 351 5.82 14.72 17.01
CA SER A 351 5.48 16.15 17.09
C SER A 351 4.49 16.56 15.99
N VAL A 352 4.63 16.03 14.78
CA VAL A 352 3.72 16.33 13.65
C VAL A 352 2.37 15.64 13.86
N ALA A 353 2.39 14.39 14.35
CA ALA A 353 1.17 13.65 14.65
C ALA A 353 0.35 14.32 15.76
N ALA A 354 1.01 14.85 16.80
CA ALA A 354 0.36 15.57 17.89
C ALA A 354 -0.33 16.88 17.43
N ALA A 355 0.15 17.48 16.34
CA ALA A 355 -0.44 18.68 15.72
C ALA A 355 -1.46 18.36 14.61
N ALA A 356 -1.77 17.09 14.37
CA ALA A 356 -2.68 16.67 13.30
C ALA A 356 -4.15 16.71 13.75
N ASP A 357 -4.77 17.87 13.70
CA ASP A 357 -6.15 18.10 14.18
C ASP A 357 -7.19 17.17 13.57
N LYS A 358 -7.01 16.76 12.31
CA LYS A 358 -7.93 15.85 11.62
C LYS A 358 -7.93 14.44 12.21
N LEU A 359 -6.88 14.06 12.94
CA LEU A 359 -6.76 12.78 13.64
C LEU A 359 -7.23 12.83 15.09
N ALA A 360 -7.62 14.03 15.59
CA ALA A 360 -7.93 14.25 17.00
C ALA A 360 -9.38 13.95 17.38
N GLN A 361 -10.27 13.63 16.41
CA GLN A 361 -11.70 13.47 16.68
C GLN A 361 -12.40 12.48 15.73
N GLY A 362 -13.56 11.99 16.17
CA GLY A 362 -14.45 11.11 15.40
C GLY A 362 -13.77 9.80 14.93
N PRO A 363 -14.23 9.22 13.79
CA PRO A 363 -13.70 7.95 13.29
C PRO A 363 -12.20 7.95 13.00
N ALA A 364 -11.59 9.10 12.71
CA ALA A 364 -10.15 9.20 12.52
C ALA A 364 -9.39 8.96 13.83
N LYS A 365 -9.84 9.57 14.93
CA LYS A 365 -9.28 9.30 16.26
C LYS A 365 -9.46 7.84 16.66
N GLU A 366 -10.68 7.31 16.47
CA GLU A 366 -10.97 5.89 16.73
C GLU A 366 -10.00 4.98 15.96
N THR A 367 -9.71 5.29 14.69
CA THR A 367 -8.75 4.53 13.87
C THR A 367 -7.34 4.53 14.46
N VAL A 368 -6.85 5.69 14.93
CA VAL A 368 -5.54 5.81 15.58
C VAL A 368 -5.50 5.01 16.89
N GLU A 369 -6.56 5.09 17.68
CA GLU A 369 -6.68 4.32 18.93
C GLU A 369 -6.71 2.81 18.67
N LEU A 370 -7.43 2.36 17.62
CA LEU A 370 -7.45 0.96 17.18
C LEU A 370 -6.07 0.48 16.75
N ALA A 371 -5.34 1.29 15.99
CA ALA A 371 -3.97 0.96 15.57
C ALA A 371 -2.99 0.92 16.73
N THR A 372 -3.14 1.83 17.71
CA THR A 372 -2.32 1.81 18.93
C THR A 372 -2.54 0.53 19.74
N LYS A 373 -3.78 0.03 19.79
CA LYS A 373 -4.16 -1.12 20.60
C LYS A 373 -3.96 -2.46 19.89
N TYR A 374 -4.20 -2.51 18.58
CA TYR A 374 -4.31 -3.75 17.80
C TYR A 374 -3.45 -3.74 16.52
N GLY A 375 -2.60 -2.73 16.33
CA GLY A 375 -1.79 -2.56 15.14
C GLY A 375 -0.82 -3.72 14.91
N ARG A 376 -0.74 -4.19 13.69
CA ARG A 376 0.17 -5.24 13.23
C ARG A 376 0.79 -4.85 11.90
N ASN A 377 2.10 -4.92 11.84
CA ASN A 377 2.89 -4.67 10.62
C ASN A 377 3.28 -6.01 9.99
N ASN A 378 3.51 -6.00 8.67
CA ASN A 378 4.25 -7.10 8.08
C ASN A 378 5.71 -7.06 8.54
N PRO A 379 6.33 -8.20 8.79
CA PRO A 379 7.77 -8.27 9.03
C PRO A 379 8.57 -7.77 7.81
N SER A 380 9.76 -7.20 8.02
CA SER A 380 10.64 -6.72 6.93
C SER A 380 11.07 -7.81 5.94
N THR A 381 10.99 -9.07 6.36
CA THR A 381 11.23 -10.25 5.52
C THR A 381 10.00 -10.74 4.76
N TRP A 382 8.83 -10.08 4.93
CA TRP A 382 7.59 -10.41 4.23
C TRP A 382 7.56 -9.74 2.85
N ASN A 383 8.49 -10.13 1.97
CA ASN A 383 8.55 -9.63 0.60
C ASN A 383 7.48 -10.28 -0.32
N SER A 384 7.43 -9.83 -1.57
CA SER A 384 6.45 -10.33 -2.56
C SER A 384 6.55 -11.84 -2.79
N ALA A 385 7.76 -12.44 -2.74
CA ALA A 385 7.94 -13.88 -2.91
C ALA A 385 7.33 -14.67 -1.75
N VAL A 386 7.60 -14.26 -0.49
CA VAL A 386 7.02 -14.87 0.71
C VAL A 386 5.51 -14.69 0.74
N SER A 387 5.03 -13.46 0.47
CA SER A 387 3.59 -13.14 0.41
C SER A 387 2.85 -13.98 -0.63
N SER A 388 3.43 -14.14 -1.82
CA SER A 388 2.83 -14.95 -2.90
C SER A 388 2.67 -16.41 -2.51
N LEU A 389 3.63 -16.99 -1.78
CA LEU A 389 3.53 -18.38 -1.30
C LEU A 389 2.38 -18.56 -0.30
N PHE A 390 2.24 -17.63 0.64
CA PHE A 390 1.14 -17.61 1.59
C PHE A 390 -0.21 -17.43 0.89
N THR A 391 -0.33 -16.42 0.05
CA THR A 391 -1.57 -16.09 -0.67
C THR A 391 -2.02 -17.26 -1.56
N ALA A 392 -1.09 -17.91 -2.28
CA ALA A 392 -1.41 -19.06 -3.10
C ALA A 392 -1.96 -20.26 -2.28
N ALA A 393 -1.46 -20.46 -1.06
CA ALA A 393 -2.00 -21.46 -0.14
C ALA A 393 -3.39 -21.03 0.38
N ALA A 394 -3.54 -19.78 0.81
CA ALA A 394 -4.81 -19.24 1.31
C ALA A 394 -5.94 -19.34 0.26
N VAL A 395 -5.68 -18.99 -0.99
CA VAL A 395 -6.64 -19.13 -2.10
C VAL A 395 -7.10 -20.58 -2.27
N LYS A 396 -6.20 -21.55 -2.17
CA LYS A 396 -6.57 -22.96 -2.26
C LYS A 396 -7.44 -23.40 -1.08
N ILE A 397 -7.09 -22.99 0.13
CA ILE A 397 -7.82 -23.32 1.35
C ILE A 397 -9.24 -22.78 1.29
N VAL A 398 -9.39 -21.49 1.00
CA VAL A 398 -10.69 -20.82 0.90
C VAL A 398 -11.53 -21.41 -0.23
N GLY A 399 -10.90 -21.80 -1.36
CA GLY A 399 -11.55 -22.51 -2.46
C GLY A 399 -11.86 -24.00 -2.17
N GLY A 400 -11.60 -24.50 -0.96
CA GLY A 400 -11.87 -25.89 -0.58
C GLY A 400 -10.96 -26.92 -1.26
N LYS A 401 -9.76 -26.52 -1.70
CA LYS A 401 -8.83 -27.36 -2.47
C LYS A 401 -7.66 -27.85 -1.60
N GLY A 402 -7.94 -28.83 -0.76
CA GLY A 402 -6.92 -29.52 0.04
C GLY A 402 -6.97 -29.22 1.53
N ASP A 403 -6.08 -29.85 2.27
CA ASP A 403 -5.94 -29.72 3.72
C ASP A 403 -5.22 -28.41 4.07
N ALA A 404 -5.81 -27.61 4.96
CA ALA A 404 -5.32 -26.28 5.29
C ALA A 404 -3.97 -26.31 6.03
N GLU A 405 -3.80 -27.25 6.98
CA GLU A 405 -2.54 -27.37 7.72
C GLU A 405 -1.41 -27.77 6.79
N LYS A 406 -1.64 -28.76 5.93
CA LYS A 406 -0.64 -29.22 4.97
C LYS A 406 -0.27 -28.10 3.98
N LEU A 407 -1.26 -27.37 3.44
CA LEU A 407 -1.02 -26.32 2.46
C LEU A 407 -0.21 -25.16 3.05
N LEU A 408 -0.51 -24.73 4.27
CA LEU A 408 0.25 -23.64 4.92
C LEU A 408 1.62 -24.12 5.40
N ALA A 409 1.75 -25.35 5.91
CA ALA A 409 3.04 -25.91 6.31
C ALA A 409 3.99 -26.04 5.10
N ASP A 410 3.50 -26.54 3.96
CA ASP A 410 4.27 -26.63 2.71
C ASP A 410 4.67 -25.24 2.18
N ALA A 411 3.77 -24.25 2.28
CA ALA A 411 4.06 -22.87 1.90
C ALA A 411 5.09 -22.22 2.83
N ALA A 412 4.96 -22.39 4.15
CA ALA A 412 5.89 -21.89 5.14
C ALA A 412 7.32 -22.47 4.97
N LYS A 413 7.42 -23.77 4.68
CA LYS A 413 8.69 -24.41 4.38
C LYS A 413 9.40 -23.78 3.18
N LYS A 414 8.67 -23.46 2.11
CA LYS A 414 9.20 -22.77 0.94
C LYS A 414 9.57 -21.32 1.26
N ALA A 415 8.69 -20.63 1.99
CA ALA A 415 8.90 -19.26 2.40
C ALA A 415 10.11 -19.10 3.31
N GLN A 416 10.43 -20.11 4.14
CA GLN A 416 11.64 -20.10 4.97
C GLN A 416 12.89 -19.96 4.10
N GLY A 417 12.98 -20.68 2.98
CA GLY A 417 14.12 -20.54 2.06
C GLY A 417 14.24 -19.12 1.46
N GLU A 418 13.12 -18.43 1.22
CA GLU A 418 13.15 -17.04 0.75
C GLU A 418 13.51 -16.05 1.88
N ILE A 419 13.07 -16.31 3.11
CA ILE A 419 13.43 -15.53 4.30
C ILE A 419 14.93 -15.67 4.59
N ASP A 420 15.46 -16.89 4.55
CA ASP A 420 16.89 -17.16 4.79
C ASP A 420 17.79 -16.43 3.78
N LYS A 421 17.39 -16.40 2.50
CA LYS A 421 18.11 -15.64 1.45
C LYS A 421 18.13 -14.13 1.70
N GLN A 422 17.09 -13.57 2.34
CA GLN A 422 17.05 -12.13 2.64
C GLN A 422 17.95 -11.76 3.81
N ARG A 423 18.23 -12.71 4.70
CA ARG A 423 19.02 -12.51 5.92
C ARG A 423 20.48 -12.91 5.76
N ALA A 424 20.83 -13.63 4.69
CA ALA A 424 22.20 -13.97 4.31
C ALA A 424 22.93 -12.77 3.70
#